data_80bf60a817f707212c22c52db243b6ce
#
_entry.id   80bf60a817f707212c22c52db243b6ce
#
_cell.length_a   1.000
_cell.length_b   1.000
_cell.length_c   1.000
_cell.angle_alpha   90.00
_cell.angle_beta   90.00
_cell.angle_gamma   90.00
#
_symmetry.space_group_name_H-M   'P 1'
#
loop_
_entity.id
_entity.type
_entity.pdbx_description
1 polymer ?
#
loop_
_entity_poly.entity_id
_entity_poly.type
_entity_poly.pdbx_seq_one_letter_code
_entity_poly.pdbx_strand_id
1 'polypeptide(L)'
;MKESIGGAFMLRILIVFVIVFVTFIGIALNIAKVYRIKNGVINILEQGQYSGEALELDDGIGEKLHSYFERIPYTISKNEEELKNDYCKDSVYFEGVCIIPGNSSSAKANYYKVIVFMDVEFPFFDVDLTIPFSGETMTIRK
;
A
#
# COMPACT_ATOMS: atom_id res chain seq x y z
N MET A 1 49.63 0.35 -19.80
CA MET A 1 49.21 -0.02 -18.44
C MET A 1 48.31 1.02 -17.77
N LYS A 2 48.56 2.29 -17.91
CA LYS A 2 47.70 3.34 -17.30
C LYS A 2 46.27 3.40 -17.87
N GLU A 3 46.09 3.12 -19.14
CA GLU A 3 44.80 3.11 -19.82
C GLU A 3 43.89 1.94 -19.41
N SER A 4 44.45 0.80 -19.09
CA SER A 4 43.73 -0.39 -18.65
C SER A 4 43.11 -0.22 -17.25
N ILE A 5 43.77 0.50 -16.36
CA ILE A 5 43.29 0.77 -14.99
C ILE A 5 42.12 1.76 -15.02
N GLY A 6 42.15 2.77 -15.87
CA GLY A 6 41.06 3.74 -16.07
C GLY A 6 39.79 3.08 -16.62
N GLY A 7 39.94 2.16 -17.60
CA GLY A 7 38.82 1.42 -18.15
C GLY A 7 38.15 0.48 -17.15
N ALA A 8 38.92 -0.22 -16.33
CA ALA A 8 38.37 -1.08 -15.28
C ALA A 8 37.64 -0.29 -14.20
N PHE A 9 38.11 0.91 -13.85
CA PHE A 9 37.49 1.79 -12.89
C PHE A 9 36.16 2.36 -13.42
N MET A 10 36.15 2.80 -14.68
CA MET A 10 34.94 3.27 -15.37
C MET A 10 33.87 2.16 -15.44
N LEU A 11 34.26 0.95 -15.76
CA LEU A 11 33.38 -0.20 -15.86
C LEU A 11 32.74 -0.50 -14.47
N ARG A 12 33.51 -0.41 -13.40
CA ARG A 12 33.02 -0.62 -12.04
C ARG A 12 31.99 0.44 -11.64
N ILE A 13 32.22 1.71 -11.95
CA ILE A 13 31.27 2.80 -11.69
C ILE A 13 29.99 2.58 -12.50
N LEU A 14 30.09 2.18 -13.75
CA LEU A 14 28.94 1.91 -14.60
C LEU A 14 28.07 0.78 -14.03
N ILE A 15 28.68 -0.30 -13.56
CA ILE A 15 27.93 -1.41 -12.93
C ILE A 15 27.18 -0.93 -11.69
N VAL A 16 27.83 -0.19 -10.80
CA VAL A 16 27.19 0.37 -9.59
C VAL A 16 26.01 1.28 -10.00
N PHE A 17 26.20 2.13 -11.00
CA PHE A 17 25.16 3.00 -11.50
C PHE A 17 23.94 2.22 -12.02
N VAL A 18 24.17 1.17 -12.81
CA VAL A 18 23.11 0.31 -13.33
C VAL A 18 22.34 -0.37 -12.20
N ILE A 19 23.03 -0.89 -11.19
CA ILE A 19 22.40 -1.53 -10.02
C ILE A 19 21.50 -0.54 -9.28
N VAL A 20 21.98 0.65 -8.99
CA VAL A 20 21.22 1.71 -8.33
C VAL A 20 19.99 2.10 -9.16
N PHE A 21 20.15 2.23 -10.47
CA PHE A 21 19.06 2.61 -11.36
C PHE A 21 17.96 1.55 -11.44
N VAL A 22 18.35 0.27 -11.55
CA VAL A 22 17.39 -0.86 -11.54
C VAL A 22 16.63 -0.94 -10.22
N THR A 23 17.32 -0.75 -9.09
CA THR A 23 16.68 -0.72 -7.76
C THR A 23 15.67 0.43 -7.68
N PHE A 24 16.03 1.61 -8.17
CA PHE A 24 15.13 2.76 -8.17
C PHE A 24 13.86 2.53 -9.00
N ILE A 25 14.00 1.92 -10.19
CA ILE A 25 12.85 1.52 -11.02
C ILE A 25 11.96 0.53 -10.27
N GLY A 26 12.54 -0.47 -9.63
CA GLY A 26 11.80 -1.45 -8.83
C GLY A 26 10.95 -0.81 -7.73
N ILE A 27 11.53 0.12 -6.98
CA ILE A 27 10.82 0.89 -5.95
C ILE A 27 9.68 1.73 -6.56
N ALA A 28 9.93 2.41 -7.68
CA ALA A 28 8.94 3.23 -8.36
C ALA A 28 7.73 2.39 -8.84
N LEU A 29 7.96 1.20 -9.35
CA LEU A 29 6.90 0.27 -9.76
C LEU A 29 6.07 -0.22 -8.55
N ASN A 30 6.71 -0.51 -7.44
CA ASN A 30 6.02 -0.89 -6.20
C ASN A 30 5.16 0.25 -5.66
N ILE A 31 5.67 1.47 -5.66
CA ILE A 31 4.89 2.67 -5.29
C ILE A 31 3.66 2.81 -6.19
N ALA A 32 3.82 2.70 -7.50
CA ALA A 32 2.71 2.79 -8.45
C ALA A 32 1.65 1.71 -8.21
N LYS A 33 2.07 0.47 -7.88
CA LYS A 33 1.18 -0.62 -7.52
C LYS A 33 0.36 -0.31 -6.25
N VAL A 34 1.01 0.18 -5.20
CA VAL A 34 0.37 0.55 -3.93
C VAL A 34 -0.63 1.68 -4.11
N TYR A 35 -0.29 2.71 -4.89
CA TYR A 35 -1.23 3.78 -5.22
C TYR A 35 -2.45 3.28 -5.98
N ARG A 36 -2.27 2.35 -6.91
CA ARG A 36 -3.39 1.72 -7.64
C ARG A 36 -4.30 0.95 -6.69
N ILE A 37 -3.74 0.16 -5.79
CA ILE A 37 -4.50 -0.60 -4.78
C ILE A 37 -5.26 0.36 -3.87
N LYS A 38 -4.59 1.36 -3.32
CA LYS A 38 -5.21 2.37 -2.46
C LYS A 38 -6.40 3.05 -3.15
N ASN A 39 -6.21 3.54 -4.36
CA ASN A 39 -7.28 4.22 -5.11
C ASN A 39 -8.41 3.27 -5.49
N GLY A 40 -8.11 2.01 -5.79
CA GLY A 40 -9.11 0.98 -6.07
C GLY A 40 -9.98 0.68 -4.84
N VAL A 41 -9.37 0.51 -3.68
CA VAL A 41 -10.09 0.30 -2.42
C VAL A 41 -10.95 1.51 -2.07
N ILE A 42 -10.41 2.71 -2.17
CA ILE A 42 -11.16 3.96 -1.92
C ILE A 42 -12.38 4.04 -2.85
N ASN A 43 -12.21 3.77 -4.13
CA ASN A 43 -13.29 3.81 -5.12
C ASN A 43 -14.39 2.78 -4.82
N ILE A 44 -14.03 1.58 -4.39
CA ILE A 44 -15.00 0.54 -3.97
C ILE A 44 -15.77 0.98 -2.74
N LEU A 45 -15.09 1.57 -1.75
CA LEU A 45 -15.73 2.09 -0.55
C LEU A 45 -16.67 3.27 -0.84
N GLU A 46 -16.32 4.14 -1.77
CA GLU A 46 -17.16 5.28 -2.19
C GLU A 46 -18.40 4.83 -2.97
N GLN A 47 -18.31 3.72 -3.70
CA GLN A 47 -19.45 3.14 -4.42
C GLN A 47 -20.38 2.32 -3.52
N GLY A 48 -19.89 1.88 -2.37
CA GLY A 48 -20.68 1.19 -1.37
C GLY A 48 -21.65 2.16 -0.69
N GLN A 49 -22.93 1.80 -0.65
CA GLN A 49 -23.89 2.56 0.18
C GLN A 49 -23.55 2.34 1.64
N TYR A 50 -23.27 3.42 2.34
CA TYR A 50 -22.99 3.40 3.75
C TYR A 50 -24.27 3.08 4.55
N SER A 51 -24.40 1.88 5.06
CA SER A 51 -25.38 1.52 6.09
C SER A 51 -24.84 1.94 7.45
N GLY A 52 -25.16 3.10 7.86
CA GLY A 52 -24.63 3.98 8.89
C GLY A 52 -24.48 3.51 10.32
N GLU A 53 -24.29 2.26 10.65
CA GLU A 53 -23.95 1.84 12.00
C GLU A 53 -23.03 0.61 11.95
N ALA A 54 -21.87 0.77 12.50
CA ALA A 54 -20.90 -0.25 12.81
C ALA A 54 -19.82 -0.52 11.77
N LEU A 55 -18.69 -0.83 12.33
CA LEU A 55 -17.45 -1.39 11.81
C LEU A 55 -17.60 -2.65 10.91
N GLU A 56 -18.79 -3.01 10.51
CA GLU A 56 -19.07 -4.12 9.62
C GLU A 56 -19.19 -3.58 8.20
N LEU A 57 -18.21 -3.92 7.36
CA LEU A 57 -18.33 -3.76 5.93
C LEU A 57 -19.56 -4.53 5.47
N ASP A 58 -20.47 -3.85 4.77
CA ASP A 58 -21.60 -4.50 4.12
C ASP A 58 -21.08 -5.69 3.27
N ASP A 59 -21.75 -6.83 3.35
CA ASP A 59 -21.34 -8.06 2.66
C ASP A 59 -21.05 -7.82 1.17
N GLY A 60 -21.78 -6.92 0.53
CA GLY A 60 -21.55 -6.54 -0.86
C GLY A 60 -20.24 -5.76 -1.12
N ILE A 61 -19.75 -5.01 -0.14
CA ILE A 61 -18.45 -4.31 -0.23
C ILE A 61 -17.33 -5.31 -0.01
N GLY A 62 -17.48 -6.21 0.96
CA GLY A 62 -16.53 -7.28 1.23
C GLY A 62 -16.28 -8.16 0.01
N GLU A 63 -17.33 -8.60 -0.68
CA GLU A 63 -17.20 -9.38 -1.91
C GLU A 63 -16.51 -8.62 -3.05
N LYS A 64 -16.80 -7.33 -3.21
CA LYS A 64 -16.13 -6.50 -4.22
C LYS A 64 -14.65 -6.31 -3.90
N LEU A 65 -14.29 -6.10 -2.65
CA LEU A 65 -12.90 -5.99 -2.21
C LEU A 65 -12.16 -7.32 -2.43
N HIS A 66 -12.77 -8.44 -2.04
CA HIS A 66 -12.18 -9.75 -2.23
C HIS A 66 -11.92 -10.03 -3.72
N SER A 67 -12.89 -9.82 -4.59
CA SER A 67 -12.72 -9.99 -6.05
C SER A 67 -11.70 -9.03 -6.65
N TYR A 68 -11.53 -7.86 -6.06
CA TYR A 68 -10.49 -6.90 -6.46
C TYR A 68 -9.10 -7.39 -6.10
N PHE A 69 -8.90 -7.91 -4.88
CA PHE A 69 -7.62 -8.44 -4.44
C PHE A 69 -7.23 -9.75 -5.13
N GLU A 70 -8.20 -10.59 -5.52
CA GLU A 70 -7.91 -11.77 -6.35
C GLU A 70 -7.31 -11.43 -7.71
N ARG A 71 -7.66 -10.27 -8.27
CA ARG A 71 -7.13 -9.79 -9.56
C ARG A 71 -5.76 -9.15 -9.49
N ILE A 72 -5.40 -8.65 -8.31
CA ILE A 72 -4.14 -7.94 -8.09
C ILE A 72 -3.34 -8.73 -7.07
N PRO A 73 -2.19 -9.34 -7.45
CA PRO A 73 -1.35 -10.02 -6.51
C PRO A 73 -0.77 -9.02 -5.51
N TYR A 74 -1.35 -9.00 -4.32
CA TYR A 74 -0.93 -8.16 -3.21
C TYR A 74 -0.57 -9.07 -2.05
N THR A 75 0.71 -9.15 -1.74
CA THR A 75 1.25 -9.93 -0.63
C THR A 75 2.07 -9.03 0.26
N ILE A 76 1.92 -9.21 1.56
CA ILE A 76 2.70 -8.53 2.58
C ILE A 76 3.56 -9.58 3.28
N SER A 77 4.87 -9.34 3.38
CA SER A 77 5.81 -10.27 4.00
C SER A 77 5.80 -10.21 5.53
N LYS A 78 5.34 -9.10 6.11
CA LYS A 78 5.21 -8.94 7.56
C LYS A 78 4.03 -9.71 8.13
N ASN A 79 4.19 -10.22 9.35
CA ASN A 79 3.11 -10.87 10.09
C ASN A 79 1.91 -9.94 10.24
N GLU A 80 0.74 -10.41 9.80
CA GLU A 80 -0.53 -9.68 9.86
C GLU A 80 -0.86 -9.17 11.26
N GLU A 81 -0.50 -9.93 12.30
CA GLU A 81 -0.73 -9.57 13.70
C GLU A 81 0.07 -8.33 14.13
N GLU A 82 1.31 -8.19 13.67
CA GLU A 82 2.15 -7.02 13.98
C GLU A 82 1.58 -5.77 13.32
N LEU A 83 1.21 -5.85 12.05
CA LEU A 83 0.61 -4.75 11.32
C LEU A 83 -0.73 -4.31 11.91
N LYS A 84 -1.55 -5.28 12.33
CA LYS A 84 -2.83 -5.02 12.97
C LYS A 84 -2.67 -4.30 14.31
N ASN A 85 -1.68 -4.69 15.10
CA ASN A 85 -1.45 -4.08 16.41
C ASN A 85 -0.85 -2.67 16.33
N ASP A 86 0.03 -2.44 15.35
CA ASP A 86 0.75 -1.17 15.21
C ASP A 86 -0.06 -0.09 14.49
N TYR A 87 -0.79 -0.46 13.43
CA TYR A 87 -1.41 0.50 12.52
C TYR A 87 -2.93 0.39 12.42
N CYS A 88 -3.52 -0.75 12.78
CA CYS A 88 -4.92 -1.06 12.54
C CYS A 88 -5.74 -1.16 13.85
N LYS A 89 -5.41 -0.41 14.87
CA LYS A 89 -6.21 -0.35 16.10
C LYS A 89 -7.59 0.21 15.78
N ASP A 90 -8.64 -0.47 16.24
CA ASP A 90 -10.05 -0.08 16.04
C ASP A 90 -10.47 0.01 14.55
N SER A 91 -9.88 -0.82 13.70
CA SER A 91 -10.14 -0.83 12.27
C SER A 91 -10.51 -2.22 11.77
N VAL A 92 -11.17 -2.25 10.62
CA VAL A 92 -11.38 -3.50 9.89
C VAL A 92 -10.11 -3.81 9.10
N TYR A 93 -9.47 -4.93 9.43
CA TYR A 93 -8.36 -5.46 8.67
C TYR A 93 -8.88 -6.41 7.58
N PHE A 94 -8.62 -6.10 6.34
CA PHE A 94 -9.05 -6.90 5.22
C PHE A 94 -7.89 -7.14 4.24
N GLU A 95 -7.43 -8.39 4.14
CA GLU A 95 -6.40 -8.84 3.19
C GLU A 95 -5.16 -7.93 3.07
N GLY A 96 -4.66 -7.43 4.19
CA GLY A 96 -3.48 -6.56 4.24
C GLY A 96 -3.76 -5.07 4.14
N VAL A 97 -5.01 -4.65 4.19
CA VAL A 97 -5.43 -3.25 4.18
C VAL A 97 -6.20 -2.93 5.43
N CYS A 98 -5.88 -1.80 6.06
CA CYS A 98 -6.65 -1.30 7.21
C CYS A 98 -7.67 -0.27 6.74
N ILE A 99 -8.92 -0.47 7.12
CA ILE A 99 -10.03 0.45 6.84
C ILE A 99 -10.53 0.99 8.17
N ILE A 100 -10.32 2.28 8.42
CA ILE A 100 -10.67 2.95 9.67
C ILE A 100 -11.88 3.86 9.41
N PRO A 101 -13.02 3.63 10.06
CA PRO A 101 -14.16 4.54 9.95
C PRO A 101 -13.85 5.84 10.69
N GLY A 102 -14.02 6.97 10.03
CA GLY A 102 -13.86 8.30 10.60
C GLY A 102 -15.22 9.01 10.75
N ASN A 103 -15.47 9.58 11.91
CA ASN A 103 -16.64 10.41 12.15
C ASN A 103 -16.22 11.88 12.18
N SER A 104 -16.72 12.67 11.25
CA SER A 104 -16.60 14.12 11.35
C SER A 104 -17.69 14.65 12.26
N SER A 105 -17.32 15.03 13.48
CA SER A 105 -18.23 15.60 14.48
C SER A 105 -18.91 16.90 14.04
N SER A 106 -18.41 17.53 12.98
CA SER A 106 -18.89 18.85 12.52
C SER A 106 -19.95 18.82 11.42
N ALA A 107 -20.14 17.70 10.70
CA ALA A 107 -20.96 17.73 9.48
C ALA A 107 -21.88 16.52 9.26
N LYS A 108 -22.09 15.61 10.21
CA LYS A 108 -22.80 14.32 9.97
C LYS A 108 -22.27 13.58 8.73
N ALA A 109 -21.01 13.72 8.43
CA ALA A 109 -20.37 13.12 7.27
C ALA A 109 -19.42 12.04 7.75
N ASN A 110 -19.57 10.86 7.20
CA ASN A 110 -18.72 9.73 7.49
C ASN A 110 -17.69 9.59 6.37
N TYR A 111 -16.47 9.25 6.71
CA TYR A 111 -15.41 8.94 5.76
C TYR A 111 -14.64 7.70 6.20
N TYR A 112 -13.94 7.09 5.29
CA TYR A 112 -13.06 5.98 5.59
C TYR A 112 -11.61 6.39 5.36
N LYS A 113 -10.75 6.06 6.30
CA LYS A 113 -9.31 6.14 6.11
C LYS A 113 -8.80 4.76 5.74
N VAL A 114 -8.11 4.67 4.61
CA VAL A 114 -7.55 3.43 4.09
C VAL A 114 -6.04 3.49 4.25
N ILE A 115 -5.45 2.47 4.88
CA ILE A 115 -4.02 2.31 5.01
C ILE A 115 -3.59 1.07 4.25
N VAL A 116 -2.75 1.25 3.24
CA VAL A 116 -2.17 0.18 2.42
C VAL A 116 -0.69 0.11 2.72
N PHE A 117 -0.16 -1.10 2.85
CA PHE A 117 1.25 -1.33 3.16
C PHE A 117 2.03 -1.66 1.89
N MET A 118 3.23 -1.13 1.80
CA MET A 118 4.18 -1.44 0.75
C MET A 118 5.38 -2.16 1.35
N ASP A 119 5.67 -3.35 0.84
CA ASP A 119 6.91 -4.04 1.14
C ASP A 119 7.97 -3.66 0.12
N VAL A 120 9.10 -3.20 0.62
CA VAL A 120 10.28 -2.90 -0.19
C VAL A 120 11.35 -3.94 0.15
N GLU A 121 11.56 -4.86 -0.77
CA GLU A 121 12.65 -5.82 -0.71
C GLU A 121 13.87 -5.24 -1.45
N PHE A 122 14.99 -5.17 -0.77
CA PHE A 122 16.24 -4.77 -1.39
C PHE A 122 17.01 -6.03 -1.84
N PRO A 123 17.28 -6.20 -3.14
CA PRO A 123 17.89 -7.44 -3.64
C PRO A 123 19.33 -7.68 -3.15
N PHE A 124 19.95 -6.67 -2.53
CA PHE A 124 21.33 -6.75 -2.04
C PHE A 124 21.47 -6.65 -0.51
N PHE A 125 20.38 -6.37 0.18
CA PHE A 125 20.35 -6.24 1.64
C PHE A 125 19.14 -7.01 2.16
N ASP A 126 19.34 -7.86 3.15
CA ASP A 126 18.27 -8.55 3.90
C ASP A 126 17.49 -7.54 4.78
N VAL A 127 16.96 -6.51 4.17
CA VAL A 127 16.16 -5.49 4.85
C VAL A 127 14.79 -5.44 4.22
N ASP A 128 13.80 -5.94 4.95
CA ASP A 128 12.38 -5.80 4.60
C ASP A 128 11.84 -4.53 5.26
N LEU A 129 11.50 -3.57 4.45
CA LEU A 129 10.91 -2.31 4.90
C LEU A 129 9.44 -2.26 4.51
N THR A 130 8.55 -2.24 5.51
CA THR A 130 7.12 -2.07 5.29
C THR A 130 6.74 -0.62 5.53
N ILE A 131 6.25 0.07 4.51
CA ILE A 131 5.87 1.48 4.54
C ILE A 131 4.35 1.59 4.45
N PRO A 132 3.66 2.23 5.44
CA PRO A 132 2.23 2.48 5.37
C PRO A 132 1.92 3.69 4.47
N PHE A 133 0.97 3.52 3.56
CA PHE A 133 0.40 4.58 2.74
C PHE A 133 -1.06 4.80 3.11
N SER A 134 -1.41 5.98 3.59
CA SER A 134 -2.77 6.32 3.96
C SER A 134 -3.47 7.16 2.89
N GLY A 135 -4.77 6.99 2.79
CA GLY A 135 -5.66 7.81 1.97
C GLY A 135 -7.02 7.89 2.64
N GLU A 136 -7.79 8.89 2.31
CA GLU A 136 -9.13 9.09 2.85
C GLU A 136 -10.14 9.11 1.70
N THR A 137 -11.32 8.53 1.95
CA THR A 137 -12.44 8.65 1.02
C THR A 137 -13.03 10.05 1.09
N MET A 138 -13.75 10.45 0.05
CA MET A 138 -14.58 11.65 0.15
C MET A 138 -15.63 11.47 1.24
N THR A 139 -16.02 12.58 1.88
CA THR A 139 -17.07 12.55 2.89
C THR A 139 -18.40 12.19 2.24
N ILE A 140 -18.96 11.06 2.65
CA ILE A 140 -20.27 10.59 2.18
C ILE A 140 -21.33 11.31 3.05
N ARG A 141 -22.05 12.22 2.44
CA ARG A 141 -23.21 12.84 3.10
C ARG A 141 -24.35 11.83 3.15
N LYS A 142 -24.93 11.71 4.33
CA LYS A 142 -26.18 10.99 4.54
C LYS A 142 -27.34 11.69 3.85
#